data_61a158415fb9288d8c43c24901a08353
#
_entry.id   61a158415fb9288d8c43c24901a08353
#
_cell.length_a   1.000
_cell.length_b   1.000
_cell.length_c   1.000
_cell.angle_alpha   90.00
_cell.angle_beta   90.00
_cell.angle_gamma   90.00
#
_symmetry.space_group_name_H-M   'P 1'
#
loop_
_entity.id
_entity.type
_entity.pdbx_description
1 polymer ?
#
loop_
_entity_poly.entity_id
_entity_poly.type
_entity_poly.pdbx_seq_one_letter_code
_entity_poly.pdbx_strand_id
1 'polypeptide(L)'
;MGLAAEQAGLSRQPLADRVNGKNILCGLAAGQAIHSAFAAQAEIKGSPNFLTGRFGLNAIFAGGNADLEKGLADLGKKFSVTETSIKLYPSCRSTHPGLDLTFDMMADEPDLANRVDTIEVTSSKIVNELVGSPFKPGKDPRVAAQFSIPYTLSVALKRGKIALSDFD
;
A
#
# COMPACT_ATOMS: atom_id res chain seq x y z
N MET A 1 -5.94 12.67 20.92
CA MET A 1 -6.25 11.45 20.14
C MET A 1 -7.71 11.44 19.64
N GLY A 2 -8.72 11.75 20.46
CA GLY A 2 -10.12 11.78 20.02
C GLY A 2 -10.38 12.62 18.76
N LEU A 3 -9.89 13.87 18.73
CA LEU A 3 -10.00 14.75 17.56
C LEU A 3 -9.38 14.16 16.29
N ALA A 4 -8.25 13.47 16.39
CA ALA A 4 -7.64 12.80 15.24
C ALA A 4 -8.47 11.59 14.78
N ALA A 5 -9.05 10.83 15.71
CA ALA A 5 -9.91 9.71 15.42
C ALA A 5 -11.20 10.11 14.70
N GLU A 6 -11.80 11.23 15.09
CA GLU A 6 -13.01 11.79 14.47
C GLU A 6 -12.81 12.20 13.00
N GLN A 7 -11.57 12.45 12.60
CA GLN A 7 -11.18 12.81 11.24
C GLN A 7 -10.61 11.63 10.41
N ALA A 8 -10.53 10.43 10.97
CA ALA A 8 -9.93 9.25 10.34
C ALA A 8 -10.85 8.56 9.32
N GLY A 9 -11.34 9.31 8.34
CA GLY A 9 -12.27 8.83 7.31
C GLY A 9 -11.59 8.29 6.04
N LEU A 10 -10.45 7.60 6.12
CA LEU A 10 -9.66 7.20 4.96
C LEU A 10 -10.31 6.04 4.19
N SER A 11 -10.69 6.28 2.93
CA SER A 11 -11.19 5.27 2.01
C SER A 11 -10.05 4.56 1.27
N ARG A 12 -10.20 3.26 1.00
CA ARG A 12 -9.31 2.50 0.10
C ARG A 12 -9.74 2.56 -1.37
N GLN A 13 -10.82 3.26 -1.68
CA GLN A 13 -11.34 3.35 -3.06
C GLN A 13 -10.30 3.89 -4.07
N PRO A 14 -9.48 4.90 -3.75
CA PRO A 14 -8.43 5.35 -4.67
C PRO A 14 -7.43 4.26 -5.08
N LEU A 15 -7.20 3.26 -4.24
CA LEU A 15 -6.38 2.10 -4.59
C LEU A 15 -7.11 1.16 -5.55
N ALA A 16 -8.40 0.92 -5.32
CA ALA A 16 -9.22 0.10 -6.21
C ALA A 16 -9.38 0.74 -7.60
N ASP A 17 -9.54 2.06 -7.64
CA ASP A 17 -9.70 2.82 -8.88
C ASP A 17 -8.36 3.11 -9.59
N ARG A 18 -7.23 2.74 -8.98
CA ARG A 18 -5.87 2.97 -9.51
C ARG A 18 -5.62 4.43 -9.89
N VAL A 19 -5.94 5.35 -8.97
CA VAL A 19 -5.73 6.79 -9.15
C VAL A 19 -4.67 7.32 -8.18
N ASN A 20 -4.03 8.44 -8.56
CA ASN A 20 -2.94 9.06 -7.79
C ASN A 20 -3.36 9.62 -6.43
N GLY A 21 -4.66 9.80 -6.17
CA GLY A 21 -5.19 10.15 -4.85
C GLY A 21 -4.68 9.25 -3.73
N LYS A 22 -4.38 7.97 -4.03
CA LYS A 22 -3.74 7.05 -3.09
C LYS A 22 -2.41 7.59 -2.54
N ASN A 23 -1.63 8.31 -3.34
CA ASN A 23 -0.29 8.77 -2.96
C ASN A 23 -0.32 9.88 -1.91
N ILE A 24 -1.41 10.64 -1.84
CA ILE A 24 -1.57 11.76 -0.89
C ILE A 24 -2.20 11.33 0.44
N LEU A 25 -2.79 10.13 0.55
CA LEU A 25 -3.53 9.71 1.75
C LEU A 25 -2.71 9.78 3.04
N CYS A 26 -1.44 9.36 3.01
CA CYS A 26 -0.57 9.45 4.18
C CYS A 26 -0.28 10.90 4.58
N GLY A 27 -0.10 11.79 3.59
CA GLY A 27 0.08 13.23 3.83
C GLY A 27 -1.17 13.87 4.42
N LEU A 28 -2.35 13.52 3.93
CA LEU A 28 -3.62 13.98 4.50
C LEU A 28 -3.78 13.52 5.95
N ALA A 29 -3.48 12.25 6.25
CA ALA A 29 -3.53 11.73 7.61
C ALA A 29 -2.55 12.47 8.55
N ALA A 30 -1.33 12.74 8.10
CA ALA A 30 -0.35 13.53 8.86
C ALA A 30 -0.83 14.98 9.10
N GLY A 31 -1.38 15.63 8.07
CA GLY A 31 -1.98 16.96 8.20
C GLY A 31 -3.11 17.01 9.23
N GLN A 32 -4.03 16.04 9.18
CA GLN A 32 -5.11 15.92 10.15
C GLN A 32 -4.60 15.72 11.60
N ALA A 33 -3.53 14.94 11.78
CA ALA A 33 -2.93 14.76 13.10
C ALA A 33 -2.38 16.09 13.65
N ILE A 34 -1.71 16.90 12.81
CA ILE A 34 -1.18 18.22 13.19
C ILE A 34 -2.33 19.18 13.53
N HIS A 35 -3.37 19.26 12.70
CA HIS A 35 -4.54 20.09 12.98
C HIS A 35 -5.22 19.69 14.29
N SER A 36 -5.34 18.38 14.56
CA SER A 36 -5.89 17.89 15.81
C SER A 36 -5.04 18.27 17.02
N ALA A 37 -3.72 18.33 16.89
CA ALA A 37 -2.82 18.76 17.94
C ALA A 37 -3.00 20.26 18.24
N PHE A 38 -3.06 21.12 17.23
CA PHE A 38 -3.33 22.54 17.41
C PHE A 38 -4.73 22.82 17.99
N ALA A 39 -5.75 22.07 17.54
CA ALA A 39 -7.08 22.18 18.11
C ALA A 39 -7.09 21.81 19.61
N ALA A 40 -6.39 20.74 19.97
CA ALA A 40 -6.23 20.34 21.38
C ALA A 40 -5.46 21.39 22.20
N GLN A 41 -4.44 22.01 21.62
CA GLN A 41 -3.72 23.14 22.26
C GLN A 41 -4.63 24.35 22.48
N ALA A 42 -5.60 24.58 21.60
CA ALA A 42 -6.66 25.59 21.74
C ALA A 42 -7.83 25.12 22.61
N GLU A 43 -7.63 24.10 23.45
CA GLU A 43 -8.62 23.55 24.39
C GLU A 43 -9.87 22.92 23.76
N ILE A 44 -9.89 22.67 22.44
CA ILE A 44 -10.95 21.91 21.80
C ILE A 44 -10.84 20.45 22.21
N LYS A 45 -11.94 19.90 22.73
CA LYS A 45 -11.98 18.53 23.26
C LYS A 45 -12.56 17.57 22.25
N GLY A 46 -11.82 16.51 21.93
CA GLY A 46 -12.35 15.36 21.20
C GLY A 46 -13.00 14.34 22.14
N SER A 47 -13.73 13.40 21.57
CA SER A 47 -14.40 12.35 22.35
C SER A 47 -13.43 11.55 23.22
N PRO A 48 -13.66 11.41 24.53
CA PRO A 48 -12.87 10.51 25.38
C PRO A 48 -13.09 9.04 25.01
N ASN A 49 -14.24 8.70 24.46
CA ASN A 49 -14.64 7.33 24.09
C ASN A 49 -14.41 7.04 22.59
N PHE A 50 -13.47 7.76 21.96
CA PHE A 50 -13.21 7.64 20.51
C PHE A 50 -12.92 6.20 20.04
N LEU A 51 -12.41 5.35 20.91
CA LEU A 51 -12.04 3.97 20.57
C LEU A 51 -13.19 2.98 20.83
N THR A 52 -13.80 3.02 22.01
CA THR A 52 -14.75 2.01 22.51
C THR A 52 -16.21 2.46 22.53
N GLY A 53 -16.48 3.74 22.29
CA GLY A 53 -17.84 4.29 22.29
C GLY A 53 -18.73 3.66 21.22
N ARG A 54 -20.06 3.82 21.37
CA ARG A 54 -21.06 3.29 20.42
C ARG A 54 -20.74 3.64 18.96
N PHE A 55 -20.17 4.80 18.70
CA PHE A 55 -19.75 5.30 17.40
C PHE A 55 -18.21 5.45 17.31
N GLY A 56 -17.48 4.75 18.18
CA GLY A 56 -16.02 4.77 18.22
C GLY A 56 -15.40 3.94 17.09
N LEU A 57 -14.06 4.03 16.96
CA LEU A 57 -13.32 3.36 15.88
C LEU A 57 -13.55 1.85 15.84
N ASN A 58 -13.64 1.18 17.01
CA ASN A 58 -13.93 -0.26 17.05
C ASN A 58 -15.29 -0.59 16.41
N ALA A 59 -16.34 0.19 16.72
CA ALA A 59 -17.65 -0.02 16.11
C ALA A 59 -17.62 0.25 14.59
N ILE A 60 -16.97 1.32 14.16
CA ILE A 60 -16.94 1.74 12.74
C ILE A 60 -16.11 0.79 11.87
N PHE A 61 -14.90 0.43 12.32
CA PHE A 61 -13.93 -0.31 11.49
C PHE A 61 -13.89 -1.81 11.74
N ALA A 62 -14.35 -2.28 12.90
CA ALA A 62 -14.31 -3.68 13.29
C ALA A 62 -15.68 -4.24 13.72
N GLY A 63 -16.78 -3.50 13.51
CA GLY A 63 -18.11 -3.94 13.93
C GLY A 63 -18.22 -4.23 15.44
N GLY A 64 -17.37 -3.61 16.26
CA GLY A 64 -17.30 -3.85 17.70
C GLY A 64 -16.50 -5.09 18.11
N ASN A 65 -15.94 -5.84 17.17
CA ASN A 65 -15.34 -7.16 17.41
C ASN A 65 -13.80 -7.15 17.61
N ALA A 66 -13.15 -5.97 17.60
CA ALA A 66 -11.71 -5.92 17.85
C ALA A 66 -11.40 -6.21 19.32
N ASP A 67 -10.46 -7.13 19.56
CA ASP A 67 -9.85 -7.38 20.87
C ASP A 67 -8.85 -6.25 21.19
N LEU A 68 -9.37 -5.19 21.81
CA LEU A 68 -8.57 -4.00 22.12
C LEU A 68 -7.55 -4.26 23.24
N GLU A 69 -7.84 -5.15 24.17
CA GLU A 69 -6.90 -5.52 25.24
C GLU A 69 -5.66 -6.15 24.64
N LYS A 70 -5.84 -7.15 23.80
CA LYS A 70 -4.74 -7.79 23.07
C LYS A 70 -4.03 -6.83 22.12
N GLY A 71 -4.78 -5.97 21.42
CA GLY A 71 -4.21 -4.99 20.47
C GLY A 71 -3.34 -3.92 21.13
N LEU A 72 -3.57 -3.61 22.39
CA LEU A 72 -2.86 -2.58 23.14
C LEU A 72 -1.84 -3.13 24.15
N ALA A 73 -1.78 -4.45 24.35
CA ALA A 73 -0.94 -5.10 25.38
C ALA A 73 0.56 -4.74 25.27
N ASP A 74 1.05 -4.55 24.07
CA ASP A 74 2.45 -4.26 23.75
C ASP A 74 2.72 -2.76 23.50
N LEU A 75 1.74 -1.89 23.76
CA LEU A 75 1.91 -0.45 23.54
C LEU A 75 3.07 0.10 24.40
N GLY A 76 4.01 0.79 23.74
CA GLY A 76 5.22 1.32 24.38
C GLY A 76 6.33 0.28 24.62
N LYS A 77 6.09 -1.02 24.29
CA LYS A 77 7.09 -2.10 24.40
C LYS A 77 7.54 -2.59 23.03
N LYS A 78 6.60 -2.82 22.12
CA LYS A 78 6.87 -3.26 20.76
C LYS A 78 6.63 -2.13 19.77
N PHE A 79 7.63 -1.85 18.94
CA PHE A 79 7.57 -0.81 17.90
C PHE A 79 7.61 -1.47 16.51
N SER A 80 6.45 -1.63 15.89
CA SER A 80 6.33 -2.30 14.57
C SER A 80 7.09 -1.60 13.44
N VAL A 81 7.54 -0.37 13.63
CA VAL A 81 8.39 0.34 12.67
C VAL A 81 9.69 -0.41 12.40
N THR A 82 10.20 -1.18 13.37
CA THR A 82 11.41 -2.00 13.21
C THR A 82 11.21 -3.21 12.28
N GLU A 83 9.95 -3.58 12.03
CA GLU A 83 9.57 -4.67 11.12
C GLU A 83 9.22 -4.15 9.71
N THR A 84 9.38 -2.84 9.47
CA THR A 84 9.08 -2.22 8.18
C THR A 84 10.14 -2.59 7.16
N SER A 85 9.73 -3.10 6.00
CA SER A 85 10.63 -3.38 4.89
C SER A 85 10.72 -2.22 3.91
N ILE A 86 11.93 -1.92 3.44
CA ILE A 86 12.17 -0.95 2.37
C ILE A 86 11.90 -1.64 1.03
N LYS A 87 11.23 -0.94 0.12
CA LYS A 87 11.00 -1.44 -1.24
C LYS A 87 12.26 -1.33 -2.08
N LEU A 88 12.62 -2.41 -2.76
CA LEU A 88 13.72 -2.43 -3.73
C LEU A 88 13.31 -1.86 -5.10
N TYR A 89 12.03 -2.00 -5.46
CA TYR A 89 11.48 -1.55 -6.73
C TYR A 89 10.39 -0.50 -6.52
N PRO A 90 10.26 0.50 -7.41
CA PRO A 90 9.28 1.59 -7.29
C PRO A 90 7.86 1.17 -7.75
N SER A 91 7.42 -0.01 -7.33
CA SER A 91 6.12 -0.61 -7.67
C SER A 91 5.38 -1.13 -6.44
N CYS A 92 4.21 -1.73 -6.62
CA CYS A 92 3.50 -2.42 -5.56
C CYS A 92 4.36 -3.57 -4.99
N ARG A 93 4.40 -3.73 -3.66
CA ARG A 93 5.17 -4.81 -3.02
C ARG A 93 4.82 -6.20 -3.58
N SER A 94 3.58 -6.40 -3.99
CA SER A 94 3.11 -7.67 -4.57
C SER A 94 3.72 -8.00 -5.94
N THR A 95 4.40 -7.05 -6.60
CA THR A 95 5.12 -7.32 -7.85
C THR A 95 6.57 -7.76 -7.61
N HIS A 96 7.13 -7.48 -6.41
CA HIS A 96 8.56 -7.71 -6.12
C HIS A 96 8.99 -9.17 -6.26
N PRO A 97 8.26 -10.18 -5.73
CA PRO A 97 8.68 -11.57 -5.90
C PRO A 97 8.80 -11.99 -7.36
N GLY A 98 7.90 -11.51 -8.23
CA GLY A 98 7.98 -11.77 -9.65
C GLY A 98 9.18 -11.09 -10.30
N LEU A 99 9.52 -9.86 -9.85
CA LEU A 99 10.72 -9.14 -10.33
C LEU A 99 12.00 -9.85 -9.88
N ASP A 100 12.10 -10.24 -8.60
CA ASP A 100 13.26 -10.98 -8.09
C ASP A 100 13.49 -12.25 -8.91
N LEU A 101 12.45 -13.08 -9.10
CA LEU A 101 12.53 -14.30 -9.91
C LEU A 101 12.91 -13.99 -11.37
N THR A 102 12.39 -12.92 -11.96
CA THR A 102 12.74 -12.54 -13.34
C THR A 102 14.22 -12.17 -13.44
N PHE A 103 14.76 -11.41 -12.51
CA PHE A 103 16.18 -11.05 -12.51
C PHE A 103 17.08 -12.24 -12.23
N ASP A 104 16.71 -13.14 -11.33
CA ASP A 104 17.44 -14.39 -11.08
C ASP A 104 17.51 -15.25 -12.33
N MET A 105 16.37 -15.46 -13.01
CA MET A 105 16.32 -16.21 -14.27
C MET A 105 17.15 -15.55 -15.37
N MET A 106 17.15 -14.22 -15.48
CA MET A 106 17.99 -13.49 -16.46
C MET A 106 19.49 -13.57 -16.12
N ALA A 107 19.85 -13.71 -14.86
CA ALA A 107 21.23 -13.91 -14.45
C ALA A 107 21.73 -15.31 -14.83
N ASP A 108 20.87 -16.32 -14.72
CA ASP A 108 21.17 -17.71 -15.10
C ASP A 108 21.14 -17.90 -16.62
N GLU A 109 20.23 -17.20 -17.32
CA GLU A 109 20.05 -17.26 -18.78
C GLU A 109 20.10 -15.86 -19.40
N PRO A 110 21.27 -15.32 -19.72
CA PRO A 110 21.44 -13.93 -20.24
C PRO A 110 20.65 -13.64 -21.55
N ASP A 111 20.34 -14.65 -22.34
CA ASP A 111 19.54 -14.52 -23.57
C ASP A 111 18.04 -14.73 -23.37
N LEU A 112 17.59 -14.89 -22.13
CA LEU A 112 16.18 -15.17 -21.81
C LEU A 112 15.22 -14.14 -22.44
N ALA A 113 15.57 -12.85 -22.34
CA ALA A 113 14.74 -11.78 -22.85
C ALA A 113 14.42 -11.85 -24.34
N ASN A 114 15.30 -12.47 -25.14
CA ASN A 114 15.11 -12.66 -26.59
C ASN A 114 14.37 -13.95 -26.94
N ARG A 115 14.29 -14.89 -25.99
CA ARG A 115 13.74 -16.24 -26.21
C ARG A 115 12.38 -16.44 -25.56
N VAL A 116 12.01 -15.61 -24.57
CA VAL A 116 10.73 -15.74 -23.87
C VAL A 116 9.58 -15.35 -24.79
N ASP A 117 8.61 -16.23 -24.94
CA ASP A 117 7.38 -15.99 -25.67
C ASP A 117 6.22 -15.68 -24.71
N THR A 118 6.15 -16.40 -23.62
CA THR A 118 5.06 -16.28 -22.65
C THR A 118 5.58 -16.30 -21.22
N ILE A 119 4.97 -15.50 -20.36
CA ILE A 119 5.22 -15.50 -18.91
C ILE A 119 3.93 -15.91 -18.21
N GLU A 120 3.99 -17.01 -17.50
CA GLU A 120 2.90 -17.45 -16.63
C GLU A 120 3.29 -17.21 -15.15
N VAL A 121 2.43 -16.51 -14.41
CA VAL A 121 2.66 -16.17 -13.01
C VAL A 121 1.57 -16.78 -12.14
N THR A 122 1.93 -17.75 -11.32
CA THR A 122 1.04 -18.28 -10.29
C THR A 122 1.16 -17.47 -9.01
N SER A 123 0.04 -16.97 -8.51
CA SER A 123 0.00 -16.14 -7.31
C SER A 123 -1.24 -16.40 -6.46
N SER A 124 -1.28 -15.86 -5.23
CA SER A 124 -2.48 -15.92 -4.41
C SER A 124 -3.61 -15.10 -5.03
N LYS A 125 -4.87 -15.45 -4.70
CA LYS A 125 -6.06 -14.70 -5.15
C LYS A 125 -5.94 -13.20 -4.88
N ILE A 126 -5.51 -12.81 -3.69
CA ILE A 126 -5.36 -11.40 -3.29
C ILE A 126 -4.32 -10.69 -4.17
N VAL A 127 -3.18 -11.30 -4.43
CA VAL A 127 -2.14 -10.73 -5.30
C VAL A 127 -2.65 -10.61 -6.74
N ASN A 128 -3.32 -11.63 -7.26
CA ASN A 128 -3.88 -11.59 -8.60
C ASN A 128 -4.94 -10.50 -8.78
N GLU A 129 -5.84 -10.34 -7.82
CA GLU A 129 -6.84 -9.27 -7.83
C GLU A 129 -6.21 -7.88 -7.77
N LEU A 130 -5.12 -7.73 -7.00
CA LEU A 130 -4.45 -6.43 -6.80
C LEU A 130 -3.57 -6.02 -7.98
N VAL A 131 -2.78 -6.93 -8.54
CA VAL A 131 -1.71 -6.62 -9.51
C VAL A 131 -1.64 -7.56 -10.71
N GLY A 132 -2.42 -8.64 -10.77
CA GLY A 132 -2.35 -9.68 -11.81
C GLY A 132 -3.15 -9.39 -13.07
N SER A 133 -4.05 -8.40 -13.05
CA SER A 133 -4.88 -8.06 -14.22
C SER A 133 -4.03 -7.59 -15.41
N PRO A 134 -4.46 -7.82 -16.66
CA PRO A 134 -3.82 -7.27 -17.84
C PRO A 134 -3.60 -5.76 -17.70
N PHE A 135 -2.42 -5.29 -18.13
CA PHE A 135 -2.09 -3.86 -18.04
C PHE A 135 -3.01 -3.04 -18.96
N LYS A 136 -3.66 -2.05 -18.35
CA LYS A 136 -4.44 -1.03 -19.06
C LYS A 136 -4.05 0.32 -18.49
N PRO A 137 -3.52 1.27 -19.27
CA PRO A 137 -3.00 2.54 -18.76
C PRO A 137 -4.06 3.38 -18.02
N GLY A 138 -5.33 3.31 -18.41
CA GLY A 138 -6.42 4.02 -17.76
C GLY A 138 -6.23 5.54 -17.74
N LYS A 139 -6.79 6.20 -16.70
CA LYS A 139 -6.68 7.66 -16.50
C LYS A 139 -5.35 8.06 -15.83
N ASP A 140 -4.72 7.14 -15.12
CA ASP A 140 -3.43 7.35 -14.45
C ASP A 140 -2.49 6.19 -14.83
N PRO A 141 -1.77 6.32 -15.97
CA PRO A 141 -0.88 5.26 -16.47
C PRO A 141 0.21 4.88 -15.48
N ARG A 142 0.74 5.85 -14.74
CA ARG A 142 1.79 5.63 -13.73
C ARG A 142 1.33 4.69 -12.63
N VAL A 143 0.20 4.97 -12.01
CA VAL A 143 -0.34 4.13 -10.95
C VAL A 143 -0.75 2.77 -11.50
N ALA A 144 -1.37 2.72 -12.68
CA ALA A 144 -1.72 1.46 -13.32
C ALA A 144 -0.50 0.56 -13.57
N ALA A 145 0.61 1.14 -14.04
CA ALA A 145 1.88 0.45 -14.26
C ALA A 145 2.52 -0.05 -12.95
N GLN A 146 2.55 0.80 -11.91
CA GLN A 146 3.07 0.43 -10.58
C GLN A 146 2.30 -0.71 -9.91
N PHE A 147 1.05 -0.94 -10.30
CA PHE A 147 0.17 -1.99 -9.80
C PHE A 147 -0.09 -3.09 -10.85
N SER A 148 0.91 -3.42 -11.67
CA SER A 148 0.77 -4.43 -12.72
C SER A 148 1.97 -5.37 -12.78
N ILE A 149 1.75 -6.66 -12.49
CA ILE A 149 2.74 -7.72 -12.73
C ILE A 149 3.09 -7.78 -14.23
N PRO A 150 2.13 -7.84 -15.18
CA PRO A 150 2.46 -7.89 -16.60
C PRO A 150 3.36 -6.74 -17.04
N TYR A 151 3.08 -5.51 -16.60
CA TYR A 151 3.90 -4.36 -16.95
C TYR A 151 5.31 -4.45 -16.37
N THR A 152 5.42 -4.68 -15.05
CA THR A 152 6.71 -4.66 -14.35
C THR A 152 7.66 -5.76 -14.83
N LEU A 153 7.15 -6.97 -15.07
CA LEU A 153 7.97 -8.07 -15.60
C LEU A 153 8.39 -7.82 -17.05
N SER A 154 7.51 -7.27 -17.89
CA SER A 154 7.87 -6.91 -19.27
C SER A 154 8.98 -5.85 -19.32
N VAL A 155 8.92 -4.84 -18.43
CA VAL A 155 9.98 -3.82 -18.31
C VAL A 155 11.29 -4.46 -17.83
N ALA A 156 11.22 -5.30 -16.79
CA ALA A 156 12.39 -6.00 -16.26
C ALA A 156 13.11 -6.82 -17.33
N LEU A 157 12.38 -7.65 -18.07
CA LEU A 157 12.93 -8.44 -19.17
C LEU A 157 13.53 -7.56 -20.26
N LYS A 158 12.81 -6.54 -20.70
CA LYS A 158 13.26 -5.69 -21.81
C LYS A 158 14.48 -4.83 -21.47
N ARG A 159 14.59 -4.37 -20.22
CA ARG A 159 15.60 -3.38 -19.82
C ARG A 159 16.69 -3.93 -18.89
N GLY A 160 16.52 -5.13 -18.37
CA GLY A 160 17.42 -5.71 -17.35
C GLY A 160 17.39 -4.99 -16.00
N LYS A 161 16.48 -4.04 -15.83
CA LYS A 161 16.29 -3.26 -14.60
C LYS A 161 14.90 -2.64 -14.56
N ILE A 162 14.51 -2.11 -13.39
CA ILE A 162 13.31 -1.31 -13.21
C ILE A 162 13.63 -0.09 -12.34
N ALA A 163 13.28 1.10 -12.81
CA ALA A 163 13.57 2.38 -12.18
C ALA A 163 12.32 3.27 -12.13
N LEU A 164 12.38 4.40 -11.42
CA LEU A 164 11.27 5.37 -11.36
C LEU A 164 10.85 5.87 -12.73
N SER A 165 11.84 6.12 -13.63
CA SER A 165 11.59 6.59 -14.99
C SER A 165 10.84 5.59 -15.88
N ASP A 166 10.66 4.35 -15.44
CA ASP A 166 9.88 3.36 -16.18
C ASP A 166 8.37 3.52 -15.96
N PHE A 167 7.99 4.42 -15.06
CA PHE A 167 6.60 4.72 -14.71
C PHE A 167 6.19 6.16 -15.05
N ASP A 168 7.03 6.92 -15.75
CA ASP A 168 6.75 8.31 -16.19
C ASP A 168 5.98 8.37 -17.51
#